data_0ecc091720138641826734370d0eba4c
#
_entry.id   0ecc091720138641826734370d0eba4c
#
_cell.length_a   1.000
_cell.length_b   1.000
_cell.length_c   1.000
_cell.angle_alpha   90.00
_cell.angle_beta   90.00
_cell.angle_gamma   90.00
#
_symmetry.space_group_name_H-M   'P 1'
#
loop_
_entity.id
_entity.type
_entity.pdbx_description
1 polymer ?
#
loop_
_entity_poly.entity_id
_entity_poly.type
_entity_poly.pdbx_seq_one_letter_code
_entity_poly.pdbx_strand_id
1 'polypeptide(L)'
;MVDVINSVVAELGEWNPLWAYIFLAVSAFLENVLPPVPGDVVVIFSAYLVGRGVLHWVPVYLCTCLGGVFGFWVMYVIGARYGSQIVQSRIRFSSEDRLQKVSLWLDRYGIWLILANRFLSGIRSVIALSAGVGGMGWKSVFCGGLVSMGIWNGLLIYLGLLLGDNWKIASELLS
;
A
#
# COMPACT_ATOMS: atom_id res chain seq x y z
N MET A 1 16.93 -18.45 -16.21
CA MET A 1 16.22 -17.48 -15.32
C MET A 1 15.55 -16.39 -16.13
N VAL A 2 16.25 -15.76 -17.11
CA VAL A 2 15.69 -14.73 -18.00
C VAL A 2 14.53 -15.30 -18.83
N ASP A 3 14.66 -16.54 -19.35
CA ASP A 3 13.64 -17.19 -20.16
C ASP A 3 12.34 -17.48 -19.36
N VAL A 4 12.46 -17.83 -18.08
CA VAL A 4 11.30 -18.04 -17.20
C VAL A 4 10.57 -16.72 -16.95
N ILE A 5 11.32 -15.62 -16.76
CA ILE A 5 10.70 -14.29 -16.59
C ILE A 5 10.00 -13.86 -17.88
N ASN A 6 10.62 -14.08 -19.03
CA ASN A 6 10.02 -13.73 -20.31
C ASN A 6 8.78 -14.57 -20.63
N SER A 7 8.77 -15.87 -20.30
CA SER A 7 7.57 -16.71 -20.47
C SER A 7 6.41 -16.27 -19.56
N VAL A 8 6.70 -15.97 -18.31
CA VAL A 8 5.68 -15.44 -17.36
C VAL A 8 5.14 -14.08 -17.83
N VAL A 9 5.99 -13.20 -18.32
CA VAL A 9 5.58 -11.89 -18.86
C VAL A 9 4.72 -12.06 -20.11
N ALA A 10 5.04 -13.03 -20.99
CA ALA A 10 4.26 -13.34 -22.18
C ALA A 10 2.88 -13.90 -21.83
N GLU A 11 2.81 -14.87 -20.90
CA GLU A 11 1.52 -15.40 -20.38
C GLU A 11 0.66 -14.31 -19.74
N LEU A 12 1.25 -13.43 -18.92
CA LEU A 12 0.52 -12.31 -18.31
C LEU A 12 0.03 -11.30 -19.37
N GLY A 13 0.72 -11.19 -20.49
CA GLY A 13 0.33 -10.34 -21.62
C GLY A 13 -0.92 -10.84 -22.38
N GLU A 14 -1.21 -12.15 -22.32
CA GLU A 14 -2.42 -12.75 -22.91
C GLU A 14 -3.66 -12.60 -22.01
N TRP A 15 -3.47 -12.32 -20.72
CA TRP A 15 -4.57 -12.14 -19.78
C TRP A 15 -5.22 -10.77 -19.98
N ASN A 16 -6.53 -10.71 -19.79
CA ASN A 16 -7.23 -9.43 -19.81
C ASN A 16 -6.63 -8.52 -18.71
N PRO A 17 -6.05 -7.36 -19.06
CA PRO A 17 -5.36 -6.48 -18.13
C PRO A 17 -6.25 -5.99 -16.98
N LEU A 18 -7.58 -6.07 -17.11
CA LEU A 18 -8.53 -5.75 -16.05
C LEU A 18 -8.31 -6.60 -14.79
N TRP A 19 -8.02 -7.89 -14.94
CA TRP A 19 -7.76 -8.76 -13.79
C TRP A 19 -6.51 -8.37 -13.04
N ALA A 20 -5.47 -7.95 -13.75
CA ALA A 20 -4.24 -7.43 -13.14
C ALA A 20 -4.53 -6.17 -12.30
N TYR A 21 -5.31 -5.23 -12.84
CA TYR A 21 -5.67 -4.00 -12.10
C TYR A 21 -6.55 -4.28 -10.87
N ILE A 22 -7.51 -5.21 -10.98
CA ILE A 22 -8.34 -5.65 -9.84
C ILE A 22 -7.45 -6.29 -8.78
N PHE A 23 -6.55 -7.18 -9.17
CA PHE A 23 -5.61 -7.82 -8.25
C PHE A 23 -4.73 -6.79 -7.52
N LEU A 24 -4.24 -5.77 -8.24
CA LEU A 24 -3.47 -4.67 -7.66
C LEU A 24 -4.26 -3.88 -6.63
N ALA A 25 -5.51 -3.53 -6.95
CA ALA A 25 -6.39 -2.81 -6.03
C ALA A 25 -6.68 -3.62 -4.76
N VAL A 26 -7.00 -4.92 -4.92
CA VAL A 26 -7.26 -5.83 -3.80
C VAL A 26 -6.00 -6.05 -2.96
N SER A 27 -4.84 -6.25 -3.59
CA SER A 27 -3.56 -6.41 -2.91
C SER A 27 -3.20 -5.17 -2.08
N ALA A 28 -3.34 -3.97 -2.64
CA ALA A 28 -3.10 -2.71 -1.95
C ALA A 28 -4.10 -2.47 -0.80
N PHE A 29 -5.35 -2.90 -0.96
CA PHE A 29 -6.35 -2.89 0.12
C PHE A 29 -5.95 -3.83 1.26
N LEU A 30 -5.65 -5.10 0.94
CA LEU A 30 -5.30 -6.12 1.92
C LEU A 30 -4.03 -5.76 2.71
N GLU A 31 -3.04 -5.14 2.06
CA GLU A 31 -1.82 -4.67 2.71
C GLU A 31 -2.10 -3.68 3.86
N ASN A 32 -3.13 -2.85 3.73
CA ASN A 32 -3.49 -1.88 4.77
C ASN A 32 -4.38 -2.48 5.87
N VAL A 33 -5.08 -3.58 5.58
CA VAL A 33 -5.94 -4.29 6.55
C VAL A 33 -5.15 -5.38 7.27
N LEU A 34 -4.32 -6.13 6.54
CA LEU A 34 -3.54 -7.27 7.04
C LEU A 34 -2.04 -6.96 6.98
N PRO A 35 -1.38 -6.69 8.13
CA PRO A 35 0.01 -6.24 8.17
C PRO A 35 1.07 -7.11 7.46
N PRO A 36 0.91 -8.44 7.31
CA PRO A 36 1.95 -9.27 6.71
C PRO A 36 1.94 -9.32 5.17
N VAL A 37 1.01 -8.60 4.50
CA VAL A 37 0.93 -8.62 3.02
C VAL A 37 1.98 -7.67 2.42
N PRO A 38 2.92 -8.17 1.59
CA PRO A 38 3.97 -7.36 0.98
C PRO A 38 3.46 -6.62 -0.28
N GLY A 39 2.47 -5.73 -0.13
CA GLY A 39 1.86 -5.02 -1.26
C GLY A 39 2.84 -4.10 -1.99
N ASP A 40 3.82 -3.52 -1.29
CA ASP A 40 4.87 -2.69 -1.91
C ASP A 40 5.66 -3.48 -2.98
N VAL A 41 5.92 -4.78 -2.75
CA VAL A 41 6.57 -5.65 -3.74
C VAL A 41 5.68 -5.83 -4.98
N VAL A 42 4.37 -5.98 -4.78
CA VAL A 42 3.39 -6.10 -5.89
C VAL A 42 3.35 -4.82 -6.71
N VAL A 43 3.43 -3.64 -6.06
CA VAL A 43 3.49 -2.33 -6.76
C VAL A 43 4.77 -2.21 -7.59
N ILE A 44 5.94 -2.56 -7.03
CA ILE A 44 7.23 -2.53 -7.75
C ILE A 44 7.19 -3.49 -8.95
N PHE A 45 6.67 -4.71 -8.77
CA PHE A 45 6.55 -5.68 -9.85
C PHE A 45 5.60 -5.19 -10.95
N SER A 46 4.46 -4.58 -10.59
CA SER A 46 3.56 -4.00 -11.58
C SER A 46 4.19 -2.82 -12.33
N ALA A 47 5.01 -2.01 -11.66
CA ALA A 47 5.76 -0.94 -12.31
C ALA A 47 6.82 -1.49 -13.28
N TYR A 48 7.47 -2.60 -12.96
CA TYR A 48 8.33 -3.32 -13.90
C TYR A 48 7.55 -3.79 -15.15
N LEU A 49 6.33 -4.34 -14.98
CA LEU A 49 5.46 -4.72 -16.09
C LEU A 49 5.04 -3.51 -16.95
N VAL A 50 4.87 -2.34 -16.34
CA VAL A 50 4.67 -1.08 -17.08
C VAL A 50 5.89 -0.72 -17.92
N GLY A 51 7.11 -0.82 -17.39
CA GLY A 51 8.35 -0.62 -18.14
C GLY A 51 8.52 -1.60 -19.31
N ARG A 52 7.95 -2.82 -19.18
CA ARG A 52 7.91 -3.82 -20.26
C ARG A 52 6.78 -3.58 -21.29
N GLY A 53 5.90 -2.61 -21.08
CA GLY A 53 4.78 -2.30 -21.97
C GLY A 53 3.56 -3.24 -21.84
N VAL A 54 3.52 -4.09 -20.81
CA VAL A 54 2.40 -5.02 -20.52
C VAL A 54 1.24 -4.31 -19.86
N LEU A 55 1.52 -3.37 -18.97
CA LEU A 55 0.53 -2.60 -18.23
C LEU A 55 0.71 -1.10 -18.47
N HIS A 56 -0.38 -0.34 -18.31
CA HIS A 56 -0.32 1.12 -18.33
C HIS A 56 -0.11 1.70 -16.92
N TRP A 57 0.78 2.68 -16.80
CA TRP A 57 1.15 3.26 -15.50
C TRP A 57 -0.02 3.96 -14.79
N VAL A 58 -0.93 4.63 -15.55
CA VAL A 58 -2.05 5.37 -14.97
C VAL A 58 -3.03 4.45 -14.22
N PRO A 59 -3.56 3.36 -14.83
CA PRO A 59 -4.41 2.42 -14.10
C PRO A 59 -3.69 1.76 -12.92
N VAL A 60 -2.42 1.38 -13.06
CA VAL A 60 -1.62 0.82 -11.95
C VAL A 60 -1.57 1.79 -10.77
N TYR A 61 -1.24 3.06 -11.04
CA TYR A 61 -1.19 4.10 -10.01
C TYR A 61 -2.54 4.31 -9.34
N LEU A 62 -3.61 4.46 -10.13
CA LEU A 62 -4.95 4.70 -9.59
C LEU A 62 -5.47 3.51 -8.78
N CYS A 63 -5.35 2.28 -9.28
CA CYS A 63 -5.82 1.09 -8.59
C CYS A 63 -5.08 0.86 -7.27
N THR A 64 -3.76 1.04 -7.26
CA THR A 64 -2.97 0.88 -6.03
C THR A 64 -3.22 2.00 -5.03
N CYS A 65 -3.39 3.25 -5.47
CA CYS A 65 -3.75 4.36 -4.59
C CYS A 65 -5.15 4.20 -4.01
N LEU A 66 -6.16 3.94 -4.85
CA LEU A 66 -7.54 3.81 -4.39
C LEU A 66 -7.72 2.60 -3.47
N GLY A 67 -7.16 1.44 -3.85
CA GLY A 67 -7.19 0.24 -3.00
C GLY A 67 -6.55 0.49 -1.64
N GLY A 68 -5.37 1.10 -1.63
CA GLY A 68 -4.65 1.41 -0.39
C GLY A 68 -5.36 2.44 0.50
N VAL A 69 -5.87 3.54 -0.08
CA VAL A 69 -6.63 4.56 0.68
C VAL A 69 -7.91 3.96 1.25
N PHE A 70 -8.61 3.14 0.47
CA PHE A 70 -9.83 2.49 0.94
C PHE A 70 -9.55 1.51 2.09
N GLY A 71 -8.48 0.70 1.99
CA GLY A 71 -8.05 -0.18 3.09
C GLY A 71 -7.69 0.60 4.36
N PHE A 72 -6.94 1.69 4.22
CA PHE A 72 -6.59 2.57 5.33
C PHE A 72 -7.84 3.20 5.98
N TRP A 73 -8.78 3.66 5.16
CA TRP A 73 -10.03 4.25 5.63
C TRP A 73 -10.94 3.23 6.34
N VAL A 74 -11.01 1.99 5.85
CA VAL A 74 -11.76 0.90 6.52
C VAL A 74 -11.20 0.66 7.93
N MET A 75 -9.87 0.61 8.08
CA MET A 75 -9.24 0.46 9.40
C MET A 75 -9.53 1.65 10.32
N TYR A 76 -9.54 2.87 9.80
CA TYR A 76 -9.97 4.05 10.55
C TYR A 76 -11.42 3.93 11.02
N VAL A 77 -12.35 3.54 10.14
CA VAL A 77 -13.78 3.37 10.48
C VAL A 77 -13.98 2.28 11.53
N ILE A 78 -13.23 1.18 11.44
CA ILE A 78 -13.24 0.13 12.46
C ILE A 78 -12.79 0.70 13.81
N GLY A 79 -11.71 1.46 13.84
CA GLY A 79 -11.24 2.16 15.05
C GLY A 79 -12.26 3.13 15.61
N ALA A 80 -12.90 3.94 14.76
CA ALA A 80 -13.88 4.94 15.16
C ALA A 80 -15.18 4.32 15.71
N ARG A 81 -15.61 3.17 15.16
CA ARG A 81 -16.87 2.52 15.59
C ARG A 81 -16.70 1.55 16.75
N TYR A 82 -15.60 0.82 16.76
CA TYR A 82 -15.38 -0.29 17.70
C TYR A 82 -14.23 -0.02 18.68
N GLY A 83 -13.67 1.19 18.67
CA GLY A 83 -12.49 1.53 19.47
C GLY A 83 -12.65 1.27 20.97
N SER A 84 -13.80 1.59 21.55
CA SER A 84 -14.09 1.32 22.96
C SER A 84 -14.11 -0.17 23.29
N GLN A 85 -14.63 -1.00 22.38
CA GLN A 85 -14.67 -2.45 22.53
C GLN A 85 -13.30 -3.08 22.33
N ILE A 86 -12.51 -2.54 21.38
CA ILE A 86 -11.13 -3.00 21.11
C ILE A 86 -10.23 -2.72 22.31
N VAL A 87 -10.37 -1.56 22.95
CA VAL A 87 -9.62 -1.19 24.15
C VAL A 87 -10.05 -1.99 25.37
N GLN A 88 -11.36 -2.32 25.48
CA GLN A 88 -11.90 -3.10 26.62
C GLN A 88 -11.71 -4.61 26.44
N SER A 89 -11.78 -5.10 25.22
CA SER A 89 -11.47 -6.50 24.95
C SER A 89 -9.98 -6.68 25.13
N ARG A 90 -9.59 -7.37 26.22
CA ARG A 90 -8.22 -7.91 26.42
C ARG A 90 -7.90 -8.95 25.34
N ILE A 91 -8.21 -8.65 24.08
CA ILE A 91 -7.76 -9.44 22.97
C ILE A 91 -6.24 -9.27 22.97
N ARG A 92 -5.58 -10.31 23.43
CA ARG A 92 -4.14 -10.56 23.41
C ARG A 92 -3.57 -10.48 21.98
N PHE A 93 -3.81 -9.37 21.33
CA PHE A 93 -2.96 -8.98 20.23
C PHE A 93 -1.72 -8.33 20.88
N SER A 94 -0.56 -8.79 20.51
CA SER A 94 0.77 -8.23 20.81
C SER A 94 0.89 -6.72 20.54
N SER A 95 -0.21 -6.01 20.53
CA SER A 95 -0.41 -4.63 20.05
C SER A 95 -0.96 -3.66 21.10
N GLU A 96 -1.25 -4.06 22.34
CA GLU A 96 -1.64 -3.06 23.37
C GLU A 96 -0.54 -2.01 23.51
N ASP A 97 0.71 -2.44 23.62
CA ASP A 97 1.87 -1.54 23.68
C ASP A 97 2.03 -0.73 22.38
N ARG A 98 1.69 -1.32 21.23
CA ARG A 98 1.77 -0.62 19.93
C ARG A 98 0.64 0.39 19.78
N LEU A 99 -0.60 0.04 20.17
CA LEU A 99 -1.74 0.95 20.13
C LEU A 99 -1.52 2.15 21.04
N GLN A 100 -1.06 1.93 22.29
CA GLN A 100 -0.74 3.02 23.20
C GLN A 100 0.37 3.93 22.68
N LYS A 101 1.47 3.36 22.17
CA LYS A 101 2.58 4.14 21.60
C LYS A 101 2.12 4.95 20.39
N VAL A 102 1.35 4.34 19.49
CA VAL A 102 0.84 5.01 18.30
C VAL A 102 -0.17 6.10 18.65
N SER A 103 -1.02 5.88 19.66
CA SER A 103 -1.92 6.91 20.18
C SER A 103 -1.15 8.13 20.71
N LEU A 104 -0.12 7.92 21.53
CA LEU A 104 0.76 8.99 22.00
C LEU A 104 1.46 9.74 20.86
N TRP A 105 1.85 9.02 19.81
CA TRP A 105 2.44 9.63 18.64
C TRP A 105 1.42 10.43 17.83
N LEU A 106 0.18 9.95 17.72
CA LEU A 106 -0.90 10.69 17.06
C LEU A 106 -1.25 11.97 17.81
N ASP A 107 -1.28 11.92 19.15
CA ASP A 107 -1.51 13.10 19.99
C ASP A 107 -0.40 14.14 19.82
N ARG A 108 0.85 13.68 19.63
CA ARG A 108 2.01 14.56 19.49
C ARG A 108 2.22 15.08 18.08
N TYR A 109 2.06 14.23 17.06
CA TYR A 109 2.41 14.53 15.68
C TYR A 109 1.19 14.74 14.77
N GLY A 110 0.00 14.32 15.20
CA GLY A 110 -1.24 14.51 14.47
C GLY A 110 -1.19 13.98 13.04
N ILE A 111 -1.52 14.84 12.08
CA ILE A 111 -1.57 14.52 10.65
C ILE A 111 -0.22 14.11 10.07
N TRP A 112 0.89 14.58 10.62
CA TRP A 112 2.23 14.24 10.16
C TRP A 112 2.52 12.75 10.28
N LEU A 113 1.98 12.09 11.32
CA LEU A 113 2.11 10.65 11.47
C LEU A 113 1.33 9.90 10.37
N ILE A 114 0.18 10.44 9.96
CA ILE A 114 -0.61 9.87 8.86
C ILE A 114 0.13 10.04 7.51
N LEU A 115 0.76 11.17 7.29
CA LEU A 115 1.59 11.38 6.10
C LEU A 115 2.81 10.46 6.07
N ALA A 116 3.42 10.20 7.23
CA ALA A 116 4.58 9.33 7.37
C ALA A 116 4.23 7.84 7.45
N ASN A 117 2.95 7.45 7.47
CA ASN A 117 2.52 6.08 7.73
C ASN A 117 3.13 5.05 6.78
N ARG A 118 3.36 5.43 5.54
CA ARG A 118 3.92 4.57 4.48
C ARG A 118 5.38 4.19 4.75
N PHE A 119 6.13 5.06 5.41
CA PHE A 119 7.53 4.79 5.81
C PHE A 119 7.60 3.85 7.02
N LEU A 120 6.49 3.69 7.75
CA LEU A 120 6.42 2.87 8.96
C LEU A 120 5.79 1.51 8.63
N SER A 121 6.53 0.70 7.87
CA SER A 121 6.11 -0.65 7.48
C SER A 121 5.73 -1.49 8.71
N GLY A 122 4.59 -2.19 8.65
CA GLY A 122 4.11 -3.08 9.72
C GLY A 122 3.25 -2.43 10.80
N ILE A 123 3.12 -1.08 10.87
CA ILE A 123 2.23 -0.40 11.80
C ILE A 123 1.18 0.49 11.12
N ARG A 124 1.09 0.44 9.80
CA ARG A 124 0.13 1.26 9.01
C ARG A 124 -1.31 1.06 9.44
N SER A 125 -1.77 -0.19 9.55
CA SER A 125 -3.11 -0.53 10.01
C SER A 125 -3.36 -0.07 11.45
N VAL A 126 -2.32 -0.14 12.31
CA VAL A 126 -2.40 0.34 13.70
C VAL A 126 -2.55 1.85 13.73
N ILE A 127 -1.85 2.60 12.87
CA ILE A 127 -1.98 4.07 12.77
C ILE A 127 -3.40 4.44 12.37
N ALA A 128 -3.97 3.80 11.33
CA ALA A 128 -5.34 4.04 10.90
C ALA A 128 -6.35 3.73 12.00
N LEU A 129 -6.20 2.56 12.64
CA LEU A 129 -7.05 2.13 13.74
C LEU A 129 -6.98 3.12 14.92
N SER A 130 -5.77 3.49 15.35
CA SER A 130 -5.55 4.43 16.46
C SER A 130 -6.09 5.83 16.16
N ALA A 131 -5.98 6.30 14.92
CA ALA A 131 -6.57 7.57 14.49
C ALA A 131 -8.11 7.54 14.61
N GLY A 132 -8.73 6.38 14.33
CA GLY A 132 -10.16 6.17 14.54
C GLY A 132 -10.54 6.14 16.02
N VAL A 133 -9.79 5.39 16.85
CA VAL A 133 -10.00 5.30 18.31
C VAL A 133 -9.83 6.68 18.97
N GLY A 134 -8.83 7.45 18.56
CA GLY A 134 -8.54 8.80 19.05
C GLY A 134 -9.52 9.87 18.55
N GLY A 135 -10.53 9.52 17.73
CA GLY A 135 -11.55 10.46 17.24
C GLY A 135 -11.00 11.51 16.28
N MET A 136 -9.89 11.24 15.61
CA MET A 136 -9.32 12.16 14.62
C MET A 136 -10.31 12.43 13.47
N GLY A 137 -10.39 13.67 13.00
CA GLY A 137 -11.35 14.05 11.96
C GLY A 137 -11.17 13.23 10.66
N TRP A 138 -12.22 12.60 10.18
CA TRP A 138 -12.19 11.68 9.03
C TRP A 138 -11.63 12.32 7.76
N LYS A 139 -11.90 13.62 7.53
CA LYS A 139 -11.38 14.36 6.38
C LYS A 139 -9.86 14.44 6.41
N SER A 140 -9.28 14.75 7.57
CA SER A 140 -7.83 14.83 7.75
C SER A 140 -7.17 13.47 7.53
N VAL A 141 -7.77 12.40 8.04
CA VAL A 141 -7.26 11.04 7.89
C VAL A 141 -7.34 10.58 6.44
N PHE A 142 -8.46 10.84 5.76
CA PHE A 142 -8.64 10.48 4.36
C PHE A 142 -7.69 11.26 3.43
N CYS A 143 -7.65 12.59 3.56
CA CYS A 143 -6.76 13.43 2.73
C CYS A 143 -5.29 13.15 3.00
N GLY A 144 -4.90 13.01 4.28
CA GLY A 144 -3.53 12.65 4.65
C GLY A 144 -3.12 11.27 4.12
N GLY A 145 -4.01 10.28 4.21
CA GLY A 145 -3.81 8.96 3.63
C GLY A 145 -3.67 9.00 2.11
N LEU A 146 -4.51 9.77 1.42
CA LEU A 146 -4.46 9.95 -0.03
C LEU A 146 -3.12 10.56 -0.47
N VAL A 147 -2.67 11.63 0.19
CA VAL A 147 -1.39 12.29 -0.12
C VAL A 147 -0.22 11.35 0.14
N SER A 148 -0.20 10.69 1.31
CA SER A 148 0.86 9.73 1.67
C SER A 148 0.94 8.59 0.65
N MET A 149 -0.23 8.02 0.27
CA MET A 149 -0.34 6.93 -0.69
C MET A 149 0.12 7.36 -2.09
N GLY A 150 -0.33 8.55 -2.53
CA GLY A 150 0.01 9.11 -3.83
C GLY A 150 1.52 9.31 -3.99
N ILE A 151 2.17 9.93 -3.00
CA ILE A 151 3.61 10.16 -3.02
C ILE A 151 4.37 8.82 -3.03
N TRP A 152 4.01 7.90 -2.15
CA TRP A 152 4.70 6.62 -2.01
C TRP A 152 4.57 5.74 -3.25
N ASN A 153 3.34 5.53 -3.73
CA ASN A 153 3.11 4.70 -4.92
C ASN A 153 3.71 5.36 -6.17
N GLY A 154 3.67 6.70 -6.27
CA GLY A 154 4.36 7.43 -7.33
C GLY A 154 5.87 7.17 -7.33
N LEU A 155 6.49 7.20 -6.14
CA LEU A 155 7.91 6.89 -5.99
C LEU A 155 8.23 5.44 -6.38
N LEU A 156 7.43 4.47 -5.91
CA LEU A 156 7.63 3.05 -6.24
C LEU A 156 7.47 2.77 -7.73
N ILE A 157 6.46 3.38 -8.37
CA ILE A 157 6.24 3.24 -9.81
C ILE A 157 7.41 3.86 -10.59
N TYR A 158 7.86 5.04 -10.19
CA TYR A 158 9.03 5.67 -10.81
C TYR A 158 10.28 4.80 -10.72
N LEU A 159 10.57 4.25 -9.52
CA LEU A 159 11.69 3.32 -9.32
C LEU A 159 11.52 2.04 -10.16
N GLY A 160 10.31 1.50 -10.24
CA GLY A 160 10.02 0.32 -11.04
C GLY A 160 10.20 0.54 -12.54
N LEU A 161 9.84 1.73 -13.04
CA LEU A 161 10.07 2.12 -14.44
C LEU A 161 11.58 2.21 -14.74
N LEU A 162 12.35 2.83 -13.85
CA LEU A 162 13.82 2.90 -14.01
C LEU A 162 14.47 1.51 -14.03
N LEU A 163 13.96 0.57 -13.21
CA LEU A 163 14.42 -0.81 -13.23
C LEU A 163 14.04 -1.52 -14.56
N GLY A 164 12.85 -1.26 -15.09
CA GLY A 164 12.38 -1.80 -16.35
C GLY A 164 13.22 -1.35 -17.55
N ASP A 165 13.57 -0.08 -17.60
CA ASP A 165 14.41 0.50 -18.65
C ASP A 165 15.85 -0.02 -18.59
N ASN A 166 16.44 -0.10 -17.39
CA ASN A 166 17.78 -0.65 -17.21
C ASN A 166 17.86 -2.15 -17.54
N TRP A 167 16.77 -2.90 -17.34
CA TRP A 167 16.71 -4.31 -17.72
C TRP A 167 16.78 -4.52 -19.22
N LYS A 168 16.20 -3.65 -20.05
CA LYS A 168 16.33 -3.68 -21.50
C LYS A 168 17.79 -3.49 -21.90
N ILE A 169 18.46 -2.49 -21.33
CA ILE A 169 19.88 -2.21 -21.59
C ILE A 169 20.76 -3.40 -21.15
N ALA A 170 20.50 -3.96 -19.97
CA ALA A 170 21.25 -5.11 -19.47
C ALA A 170 21.05 -6.36 -20.34
N SER A 171 19.84 -6.61 -20.85
CA SER A 171 19.56 -7.75 -21.72
C SER A 171 20.21 -7.59 -23.11
N GLU A 172 20.32 -6.38 -23.65
CA GLU A 172 21.01 -6.09 -24.90
C GLU A 172 22.54 -6.25 -24.80
N LEU A 173 23.11 -5.94 -23.62
CA LEU A 173 24.55 -6.12 -23.37
C LEU A 173 24.96 -7.58 -23.14
N LEU A 174 24.00 -8.46 -22.82
CA LEU A 174 24.23 -9.87 -22.52
C LEU A 174 23.85 -10.80 -23.69
N SER A 175 23.27 -10.25 -24.74
CA SER A 175 22.94 -10.96 -25.99
C SER A 175 24.02 -10.76 -27.06
#